data_d8e0d063d6a121b6d57aadfc87c908ea
#
_entry.id   d8e0d063d6a121b6d57aadfc87c908ea
#
_cell.length_a   1.000
_cell.length_b   1.000
_cell.length_c   1.000
_cell.angle_alpha   90.00
_cell.angle_beta   90.00
_cell.angle_gamma   90.00
#
_symmetry.space_group_name_H-M   'P 1'
#
loop_
_entity.id
_entity.type
_entity.pdbx_description
1 polymer ?
#
loop_
_entity_poly.entity_id
_entity_poly.type
_entity_poly.pdbx_seq_one_letter_code
_entity_poly.pdbx_strand_id
1 'polypeptide(L)'
;MPLYAAPPASERERIRREHAEWSDKTFGDVGPVGPLKHLSKEALETAAEPDDLSEWADMQFLLWDAQRRAGISDEQITLAMVEKLAVNKKREWPEPKDGEPRLHIKEQPVPVVPDEMATSDDMNLYQKSFAQGWNACRAAMINEGKS
;
A
#
# COMPACT_ATOMS: atom_id res chain seq x y z
N MET A 1 32.89 -26.20 -3.55
CA MET A 1 32.33 -25.01 -3.36
C MET A 1 30.93 -24.94 -3.77
N PRO A 2 30.28 -24.27 -3.08
CA PRO A 2 28.92 -24.18 -3.41
C PRO A 2 28.86 -23.43 -4.63
N LEU A 3 28.08 -23.91 -5.28
CA LEU A 3 28.03 -23.42 -6.43
C LEU A 3 26.89 -22.69 -6.66
N TYR A 4 26.20 -22.20 -5.71
CA TYR A 4 25.15 -21.36 -6.00
C TYR A 4 25.71 -20.12 -6.52
N ALA A 5 25.17 -19.69 -7.49
CA ALA A 5 25.58 -18.65 -8.23
C ALA A 5 25.60 -17.40 -7.42
N ALA A 6 24.63 -16.70 -7.33
CA ALA A 6 24.58 -15.48 -6.61
C ALA A 6 23.75 -15.68 -5.37
N PRO A 7 24.01 -14.97 -4.29
CA PRO A 7 23.10 -14.96 -3.18
C PRO A 7 21.73 -14.47 -3.67
N PRO A 8 20.64 -14.99 -3.13
CA PRO A 8 19.30 -14.56 -3.55
C PRO A 8 19.10 -13.05 -3.53
N ALA A 9 19.74 -12.37 -2.57
CA ALA A 9 19.63 -10.93 -2.49
C ALA A 9 20.23 -10.23 -3.70
N SER A 10 21.36 -10.73 -4.21
CA SER A 10 22.01 -10.17 -5.40
C SER A 10 21.18 -10.38 -6.65
N GLU A 11 20.58 -11.54 -6.78
CA GLU A 11 19.73 -11.84 -7.92
C GLU A 11 18.49 -10.97 -7.91
N ARG A 12 17.93 -10.80 -6.74
CA ARG A 12 16.74 -9.96 -6.57
C ARG A 12 17.05 -8.51 -6.93
N GLU A 13 18.22 -8.02 -6.54
CA GLU A 13 18.64 -6.67 -6.85
C GLU A 13 18.86 -6.48 -8.35
N ARG A 14 19.43 -7.48 -9.01
CA ARG A 14 19.64 -7.45 -10.45
C ARG A 14 18.31 -7.33 -11.19
N ILE A 15 17.35 -8.12 -10.80
CA ILE A 15 16.01 -8.09 -11.40
C ILE A 15 15.34 -6.75 -11.15
N ARG A 16 15.51 -6.20 -9.96
CA ARG A 16 14.94 -4.90 -9.64
C ARG A 16 15.48 -3.82 -10.59
N ARG A 17 16.77 -3.82 -10.84
CA ARG A 17 17.38 -2.85 -11.73
C ARG A 17 16.92 -3.01 -13.17
N GLU A 18 16.89 -4.24 -13.64
CA GLU A 18 16.39 -4.50 -14.99
C GLU A 18 14.95 -4.03 -15.15
N HIS A 19 14.14 -4.30 -14.16
CA HIS A 19 12.74 -3.87 -14.21
C HIS A 19 12.66 -2.34 -14.23
N ALA A 20 13.43 -1.66 -13.41
CA ALA A 20 13.42 -0.20 -13.37
C ALA A 20 13.78 0.39 -14.74
N GLU A 21 14.82 -0.13 -15.38
CA GLU A 21 15.22 0.33 -16.72
C GLU A 21 14.14 0.07 -17.74
N TRP A 22 13.59 -1.12 -17.71
CA TRP A 22 12.52 -1.49 -18.63
C TRP A 22 11.27 -0.60 -18.43
N SER A 23 10.90 -0.39 -17.20
CA SER A 23 9.73 0.42 -16.86
C SER A 23 9.90 1.87 -17.33
N ASP A 24 11.08 2.44 -17.12
CA ASP A 24 11.33 3.82 -17.56
C ASP A 24 11.26 3.95 -19.07
N LYS A 25 11.78 2.97 -19.78
CA LYS A 25 11.72 3.00 -21.24
C LYS A 25 10.30 2.78 -21.76
N THR A 26 9.54 1.97 -21.07
CA THR A 26 8.20 1.59 -21.51
C THR A 26 7.15 2.64 -21.17
N PHE A 27 7.20 3.14 -19.95
CA PHE A 27 6.16 4.02 -19.43
C PHE A 27 6.58 5.47 -19.26
N GLY A 28 7.86 5.75 -19.36
CA GLY A 28 8.38 7.11 -19.23
C GLY A 28 8.44 7.58 -17.78
N ASP A 29 8.53 8.88 -17.63
CA ASP A 29 8.70 9.51 -16.33
C ASP A 29 7.32 9.84 -15.74
N VAL A 30 6.61 8.83 -15.33
CA VAL A 30 5.32 9.00 -14.67
C VAL A 30 5.48 8.81 -13.16
N GLY A 31 4.50 9.30 -12.41
CA GLY A 31 4.53 9.21 -10.96
C GLY A 31 4.06 7.87 -10.40
N PRO A 32 3.90 7.79 -9.09
CA PRO A 32 3.57 6.53 -8.42
C PRO A 32 2.08 6.15 -8.42
N VAL A 33 1.20 7.08 -8.75
CA VAL A 33 -0.24 6.83 -8.60
C VAL A 33 -0.74 5.72 -9.52
N GLY A 34 -0.30 5.73 -10.78
CA GLY A 34 -0.68 4.68 -11.72
C GLY A 34 -0.28 3.29 -11.25
N PRO A 35 1.00 3.08 -10.93
CA PRO A 35 1.45 1.79 -10.40
C PRO A 35 0.71 1.36 -9.14
N LEU A 36 0.37 2.30 -8.24
CA LEU A 36 -0.36 1.95 -7.03
C LEU A 36 -1.80 1.50 -7.33
N LYS A 37 -2.46 2.16 -8.25
CA LYS A 37 -3.79 1.73 -8.67
C LYS A 37 -3.75 0.38 -9.36
N HIS A 38 -2.75 0.17 -10.18
CA HIS A 38 -2.55 -1.11 -10.84
C HIS A 38 -2.26 -2.21 -9.80
N LEU A 39 -1.43 -1.89 -8.80
CA LEU A 39 -1.15 -2.84 -7.71
C LEU A 39 -2.43 -3.26 -6.99
N SER A 40 -3.33 -2.32 -6.75
CA SER A 40 -4.61 -2.63 -6.11
C SER A 40 -5.39 -3.65 -6.93
N LYS A 41 -5.42 -3.49 -8.23
CA LYS A 41 -6.10 -4.42 -9.12
C LYS A 41 -5.44 -5.80 -9.12
N GLU A 42 -4.10 -5.82 -9.23
CA GLU A 42 -3.35 -7.07 -9.20
C GLU A 42 -3.50 -7.80 -7.87
N ALA A 43 -3.60 -7.05 -6.78
CA ALA A 43 -3.81 -7.67 -5.48
C ALA A 43 -5.13 -8.42 -5.42
N LEU A 44 -6.19 -7.89 -6.03
CA LEU A 44 -7.47 -8.58 -6.08
C LEU A 44 -7.41 -9.82 -6.98
N GLU A 45 -6.70 -9.72 -8.09
CA GLU A 45 -6.51 -10.87 -8.97
C GLU A 45 -5.71 -11.96 -8.29
N THR A 46 -4.67 -11.58 -7.57
CA THR A 46 -3.87 -12.53 -6.80
C THR A 46 -4.69 -13.19 -5.69
N ALA A 47 -5.56 -12.43 -5.05
CA ALA A 47 -6.43 -12.98 -4.01
C ALA A 47 -7.38 -14.03 -4.59
N ALA A 48 -7.78 -13.87 -5.85
CA ALA A 48 -8.64 -14.83 -6.52
C ALA A 48 -7.89 -16.10 -6.92
N GLU A 49 -6.59 -15.99 -7.22
CA GLU A 49 -5.76 -17.12 -7.61
C GLU A 49 -4.41 -17.08 -6.91
N PRO A 50 -4.38 -17.35 -5.60
CA PRO A 50 -3.16 -17.14 -4.83
C PRO A 50 -2.03 -18.13 -5.11
N ASP A 51 -2.28 -19.13 -5.94
CA ASP A 51 -1.24 -20.09 -6.33
C ASP A 51 -0.47 -19.65 -7.58
N ASP A 52 -0.90 -18.59 -8.22
CA ASP A 52 -0.25 -18.12 -9.44
C ASP A 52 0.92 -17.19 -9.08
N LEU A 53 2.12 -17.74 -9.13
CA LEU A 53 3.32 -16.98 -8.78
C LEU A 53 3.57 -15.76 -9.66
N SER A 54 3.09 -15.78 -10.90
CA SER A 54 3.29 -14.62 -11.77
C SER A 54 2.52 -13.40 -11.28
N GLU A 55 1.38 -13.61 -10.65
CA GLU A 55 0.61 -12.51 -10.07
C GLU A 55 1.35 -11.89 -8.89
N TRP A 56 2.00 -12.72 -8.07
CA TRP A 56 2.82 -12.19 -6.98
C TRP A 56 4.01 -11.39 -7.50
N ALA A 57 4.61 -11.87 -8.61
CA ALA A 57 5.74 -11.16 -9.22
C ALA A 57 5.29 -9.79 -9.71
N ASP A 58 4.14 -9.70 -10.35
CA ASP A 58 3.62 -8.43 -10.83
C ASP A 58 3.39 -7.44 -9.68
N MET A 59 2.85 -7.91 -8.57
CA MET A 59 2.67 -7.05 -7.41
C MET A 59 4.01 -6.51 -6.89
N GLN A 60 5.03 -7.36 -6.85
CA GLN A 60 6.33 -6.93 -6.38
C GLN A 60 6.92 -5.87 -7.29
N PHE A 61 6.83 -6.06 -8.60
CA PHE A 61 7.31 -5.08 -9.55
C PHE A 61 6.56 -3.75 -9.42
N LEU A 62 5.27 -3.81 -9.27
CA LEU A 62 4.48 -2.60 -9.13
C LEU A 62 4.80 -1.83 -7.86
N LEU A 63 5.01 -2.54 -6.76
CA LEU A 63 5.38 -1.89 -5.51
C LEU A 63 6.75 -1.23 -5.61
N TRP A 64 7.72 -1.92 -6.16
CA TRP A 64 9.06 -1.33 -6.37
C TRP A 64 8.98 -0.11 -7.26
N ASP A 65 8.21 -0.20 -8.34
CA ASP A 65 8.09 0.88 -9.29
C ASP A 65 7.42 2.10 -8.68
N ALA A 66 6.37 1.89 -7.92
CA ALA A 66 5.68 2.97 -7.23
C ALA A 66 6.60 3.67 -6.24
N GLN A 67 7.34 2.91 -5.43
CA GLN A 67 8.28 3.48 -4.47
C GLN A 67 9.36 4.31 -5.16
N ARG A 68 9.94 3.75 -6.20
CA ARG A 68 10.97 4.44 -6.96
C ARG A 68 10.46 5.74 -7.58
N ARG A 69 9.29 5.69 -8.17
CA ARG A 69 8.68 6.87 -8.81
C ARG A 69 8.23 7.92 -7.81
N ALA A 70 8.00 7.51 -6.57
CA ALA A 70 7.72 8.45 -5.49
C ALA A 70 8.99 9.04 -4.87
N GLY A 71 10.15 8.60 -5.33
CA GLY A 71 11.43 9.09 -4.79
C GLY A 71 11.78 8.50 -3.44
N ILE A 72 11.20 7.36 -3.10
CA ILE A 72 11.46 6.70 -1.81
C ILE A 72 12.61 5.73 -1.97
N SER A 73 13.67 5.93 -1.19
CA SER A 73 14.82 5.04 -1.20
C SER A 73 14.59 3.82 -0.32
N ASP A 74 15.43 2.79 -0.51
CA ASP A 74 15.37 1.61 0.33
C ASP A 74 15.64 1.93 1.80
N GLU A 75 16.55 2.86 2.06
CA GLU A 75 16.84 3.29 3.43
C GLU A 75 15.61 3.93 4.05
N GLN A 76 14.96 4.79 3.31
CA GLN A 76 13.76 5.47 3.81
C GLN A 76 12.64 4.50 4.12
N ILE A 77 12.38 3.56 3.21
CA ILE A 77 11.29 2.61 3.44
C ILE A 77 11.64 1.64 4.57
N THR A 78 12.90 1.26 4.67
CA THR A 78 13.35 0.37 5.75
C THR A 78 13.16 1.02 7.12
N LEU A 79 13.54 2.28 7.26
CA LEU A 79 13.32 3.00 8.50
C LEU A 79 11.84 3.14 8.82
N ALA A 80 11.05 3.47 7.82
CA ALA A 80 9.61 3.56 8.00
C ALA A 80 9.00 2.23 8.44
N MET A 81 9.50 1.13 7.89
CA MET A 81 9.05 -0.20 8.27
C MET A 81 9.39 -0.53 9.73
N VAL A 82 10.61 -0.17 10.17
CA VAL A 82 11.00 -0.39 11.56
C VAL A 82 10.06 0.36 12.50
N GLU A 83 9.80 1.62 12.21
CA GLU A 83 8.91 2.43 13.02
C GLU A 83 7.47 1.91 12.99
N LYS A 84 7.01 1.56 11.82
CA LYS A 84 5.64 1.07 11.66
C LYS A 84 5.43 -0.27 12.34
N LEU A 85 6.43 -1.14 12.28
CA LEU A 85 6.33 -2.42 12.98
C LEU A 85 6.19 -2.22 14.48
N ALA A 86 6.95 -1.30 15.06
CA ALA A 86 6.84 -0.99 16.47
C ALA A 86 5.44 -0.47 16.82
N VAL A 87 4.89 0.38 15.98
CA VAL A 87 3.52 0.88 16.16
C VAL A 87 2.51 -0.25 16.06
N ASN A 88 2.65 -1.09 15.04
CA ASN A 88 1.70 -2.18 14.83
C ASN A 88 1.71 -3.19 15.98
N LYS A 89 2.86 -3.44 16.56
CA LYS A 89 2.95 -4.35 17.71
C LYS A 89 2.25 -3.82 18.95
N LYS A 90 2.09 -2.51 19.04
CA LYS A 90 1.40 -1.89 20.16
C LYS A 90 -0.09 -1.72 19.94
N ARG A 91 -0.56 -1.89 18.73
CA ARG A 91 -1.99 -1.76 18.42
C ARG A 91 -2.74 -3.02 18.77
N GLU A 92 -4.02 -2.86 18.99
CA GLU A 92 -4.89 -4.01 19.16
C GLU A 92 -5.39 -4.45 17.79
N TRP A 93 -5.44 -5.73 17.60
CA TRP A 93 -5.88 -6.33 16.34
C TRP A 93 -7.04 -7.27 16.59
N PRO A 94 -7.99 -7.36 15.66
CA PRO A 94 -9.13 -8.26 15.84
C PRO A 94 -8.68 -9.71 15.69
N GLU A 95 -9.55 -10.62 16.08
CA GLU A 95 -9.33 -12.02 15.84
C GLU A 95 -9.13 -12.25 14.36
N PRO A 96 -8.12 -13.00 13.96
CA PRO A 96 -7.89 -13.23 12.54
C PRO A 96 -9.02 -14.02 11.92
N LYS A 97 -9.43 -13.59 10.74
CA LYS A 97 -10.43 -14.29 9.96
C LYS A 97 -9.86 -14.52 8.58
N ASP A 98 -9.86 -15.75 8.17
CA ASP A 98 -9.33 -16.09 6.86
C ASP A 98 -10.14 -15.41 5.76
N GLY A 99 -9.46 -14.88 4.78
CA GLY A 99 -10.10 -14.23 3.66
C GLY A 99 -10.54 -12.79 3.90
N GLU A 100 -10.33 -12.27 5.10
CA GLU A 100 -10.69 -10.89 5.40
C GLU A 100 -9.49 -10.01 5.69
N PRO A 101 -9.54 -8.75 5.32
CA PRO A 101 -8.47 -7.81 5.66
C PRO A 101 -8.34 -7.66 7.18
N ARG A 102 -7.12 -7.53 7.64
CA ARG A 102 -6.86 -7.31 9.06
C ARG A 102 -6.73 -5.83 9.34
N LEU A 103 -7.77 -5.26 9.88
CA LEU A 103 -7.76 -3.86 10.25
C LEU A 103 -7.53 -3.77 11.74
N HIS A 104 -6.56 -2.96 12.15
CA HIS A 104 -6.29 -2.81 13.56
C HIS A 104 -7.48 -2.15 14.28
N ILE A 105 -7.66 -2.48 15.53
CA ILE A 105 -8.70 -1.88 16.33
C ILE A 105 -8.22 -0.50 16.74
N LYS A 106 -9.00 0.51 16.41
CA LYS A 106 -8.64 1.87 16.76
C LYS A 106 -8.91 2.05 18.22
N GLU A 107 -7.92 2.57 18.92
CA GLU A 107 -8.08 2.90 20.22
C GLU A 107 -8.88 4.06 20.38
N GLN A 108 -9.93 4.17 20.05
CA GLN A 108 -10.64 5.31 19.96
C GLN A 108 -11.65 5.30 20.96
N PRO A 109 -11.55 6.06 21.91
CA PRO A 109 -12.63 6.13 22.81
C PRO A 109 -13.78 6.70 22.10
N VAL A 110 -13.58 7.27 21.05
CA VAL A 110 -14.65 7.84 20.39
C VAL A 110 -15.46 6.79 19.86
N PRO A 111 -16.56 6.62 20.36
CA PRO A 111 -17.42 5.60 19.93
C PRO A 111 -17.94 5.85 18.59
N VAL A 112 -17.76 6.97 18.09
CA VAL A 112 -18.34 7.30 16.83
C VAL A 112 -17.33 7.84 15.92
N VAL A 113 -17.47 7.56 14.69
CA VAL A 113 -16.75 8.24 13.65
C VAL A 113 -17.20 9.68 13.70
N PRO A 114 -16.30 10.64 13.71
CA PRO A 114 -16.70 12.04 13.75
C PRO A 114 -17.65 12.39 12.63
N ASP A 115 -18.43 13.40 12.85
CA ASP A 115 -19.34 13.87 11.83
C ASP A 115 -18.62 14.20 10.55
N GLU A 116 -19.36 14.22 9.47
CA GLU A 116 -18.78 14.59 8.21
C GLU A 116 -18.20 15.99 8.28
N MET A 117 -17.07 16.15 7.64
CA MET A 117 -16.47 17.46 7.54
C MET A 117 -17.30 18.33 6.64
N ALA A 118 -17.56 19.52 7.07
CA ALA A 118 -18.27 20.47 6.25
C ALA A 118 -17.42 20.85 5.05
N THR A 119 -18.07 20.91 3.91
CA THR A 119 -17.43 21.45 2.73
C THR A 119 -18.05 22.82 2.52
N SER A 120 -17.40 23.83 3.00
CA SER A 120 -17.93 25.17 2.92
C SER A 120 -17.13 25.98 1.89
N ASP A 121 -17.69 27.10 1.51
CA ASP A 121 -17.02 27.97 0.56
C ASP A 121 -15.76 28.60 1.14
N ASP A 122 -15.63 28.56 2.45
CA ASP A 122 -14.45 29.07 3.12
C ASP A 122 -13.26 28.13 3.00
N MET A 123 -13.48 26.91 2.59
CA MET A 123 -12.42 25.95 2.45
C MET A 123 -11.70 26.16 1.13
N ASN A 124 -10.37 26.05 1.18
CA ASN A 124 -9.59 26.07 -0.04
C ASN A 124 -9.76 24.72 -0.75
N LEU A 125 -9.26 24.63 -1.96
CA LEU A 125 -9.42 23.43 -2.77
C LEU A 125 -8.83 22.20 -2.13
N TYR A 126 -7.71 22.34 -1.46
CA TYR A 126 -7.06 21.23 -0.76
C TYR A 126 -7.95 20.74 0.38
N GLN A 127 -8.48 21.66 1.17
CA GLN A 127 -9.35 21.31 2.29
C GLN A 127 -10.62 20.63 1.82
N LYS A 128 -11.18 21.10 0.72
CA LYS A 128 -12.38 20.47 0.14
C LYS A 128 -12.09 19.05 -0.31
N SER A 129 -10.96 18.85 -0.97
CA SER A 129 -10.57 17.51 -1.42
C SER A 129 -10.34 16.58 -0.25
N PHE A 130 -9.70 17.08 0.81
CA PHE A 130 -9.48 16.29 2.00
C PHE A 130 -10.81 15.92 2.67
N ALA A 131 -11.73 16.87 2.80
CA ALA A 131 -13.01 16.63 3.42
C ALA A 131 -13.83 15.60 2.63
N GLN A 132 -13.80 15.68 1.31
CA GLN A 132 -14.47 14.70 0.46
C GLN A 132 -13.90 13.31 0.64
N GLY A 133 -12.57 13.21 0.67
CA GLY A 133 -11.89 11.95 0.89
C GLY A 133 -12.19 11.39 2.27
N TRP A 134 -12.20 12.24 3.28
CA TRP A 134 -12.52 11.84 4.63
C TRP A 134 -13.96 11.33 4.73
N ASN A 135 -14.90 12.04 4.13
CA ASN A 135 -16.31 11.64 4.17
C ASN A 135 -16.53 10.28 3.50
N ALA A 136 -15.85 10.02 2.40
CA ALA A 136 -15.91 8.73 1.72
C ALA A 136 -15.32 7.63 2.60
N CYS A 137 -14.18 7.90 3.23
CA CYS A 137 -13.52 6.97 4.12
C CYS A 137 -14.38 6.69 5.35
N ARG A 138 -15.00 7.74 5.89
CA ARG A 138 -15.90 7.62 7.03
C ARG A 138 -17.08 6.71 6.71
N ALA A 139 -17.67 6.86 5.54
CA ALA A 139 -18.79 6.02 5.12
C ALA A 139 -18.36 4.55 5.05
N ALA A 140 -17.19 4.29 4.52
CA ALA A 140 -16.65 2.92 4.45
C ALA A 140 -16.43 2.36 5.85
N MET A 141 -15.87 3.15 6.75
CA MET A 141 -15.63 2.72 8.13
C MET A 141 -16.95 2.39 8.86
N ILE A 142 -17.97 3.19 8.64
CA ILE A 142 -19.25 2.95 9.24
C ILE A 142 -19.85 1.64 8.73
N ASN A 143 -19.77 1.41 7.45
CA ASN A 143 -20.28 0.18 6.85
C ASN A 143 -19.53 -1.05 7.36
N GLU A 144 -18.22 -0.96 7.45
CA GLU A 144 -17.42 -2.05 7.99
C GLU A 144 -17.69 -2.27 9.46
N GLY A 145 -17.87 -1.21 10.20
CA GLY A 145 -18.14 -1.32 11.63
C GLY A 145 -19.49 -1.92 11.93
N LYS A 146 -20.40 -1.90 10.98
CA LYS A 146 -21.72 -2.48 11.15
C LYS A 146 -21.79 -3.93 10.73
N SER A 147 -20.79 -4.40 10.07
CA SER A 147 -20.80 -5.78 9.57
C SER A 147 -20.31 -6.77 10.60
#